data_f1c148178bdecdf49a7c0c6d20f5c9f1
#
_entry.id   f1c148178bdecdf49a7c0c6d20f5c9f1
#
_cell.length_a   1.000
_cell.length_b   1.000
_cell.length_c   1.000
_cell.angle_alpha   90.00
_cell.angle_beta   90.00
_cell.angle_gamma   90.00
#
_symmetry.space_group_name_H-M   'P 1'
#
loop_
_entity.id
_entity.type
_entity.pdbx_description
1 polymer ?
#
loop_
_entity_poly.entity_id
_entity_poly.type
_entity_poly.pdbx_seq_one_letter_code
_entity_poly.pdbx_strand_id
1 'polypeptide(L)'
;MAGIGFELKKLFRRKGLFASLRAYGYAGIICTGPMLLGVVLQLGILLLCSWVGAPRDQQDLLVCMITYTLLFSLTVTSFFSMPVTRYLADMLYEEQEHTILPSFWGSGSLMLVLGCPLYGLFLLVSGATLLQGLLCLWLFAEMIVNWNGMSYLTAIKDYRGILCSFLAAIALAFGLGAVLVVLLGCPVLEGMLFAVAMGYGLMMIWDVVLLYRYFPQSDASPWAFLRWVDAFLPLAFTGLCTNLGLFAHLVICWAGPVGVQVKGLFYGAAYYDVPALIAFLTILITSVNFVVSVEVNFYPKYRNYYSLFNDGGVVGDIVTAEEEMLAVLNRELRFTALKQLFATAAVLSLEGTLLDLLPLGFNDLMHGYFRTLCVGYGLYAVGNTLLMILLYFTDYRGAVAAAAVFAASAGGLTALSMAFDPAFYGFGFLIGAALFYLVALFRLDAFTSNLPYRVLGRQPIVAESRSGWFTRLGLFLEHHKGTEREEKKNES
;
A
#
# COMPACT_ATOMS: atom_id res chain seq x y z
N MET A 1 -14.13 -6.70 -0.11
CA MET A 1 -13.92 -5.63 0.89
C MET A 1 -15.09 -5.39 1.87
N ALA A 2 -16.08 -6.22 1.96
CA ALA A 2 -17.35 -6.00 2.70
C ALA A 2 -17.37 -6.39 4.20
N GLY A 3 -16.32 -6.29 4.97
CA GLY A 3 -16.38 -6.83 6.31
C GLY A 3 -15.85 -6.05 7.48
N ILE A 4 -14.98 -5.08 7.27
CA ILE A 4 -14.78 -4.07 8.32
C ILE A 4 -16.10 -3.35 8.54
N GLY A 5 -16.85 -3.07 7.47
CA GLY A 5 -18.13 -2.40 7.52
C GLY A 5 -19.13 -3.08 8.44
N PHE A 6 -19.15 -4.40 8.55
CA PHE A 6 -20.11 -5.08 9.42
C PHE A 6 -19.75 -4.93 10.91
N GLU A 7 -18.47 -5.11 11.27
CA GLU A 7 -18.01 -4.88 12.65
C GLU A 7 -18.07 -3.38 13.01
N LEU A 8 -17.66 -2.50 12.11
CA LEU A 8 -17.78 -1.06 12.30
C LEU A 8 -19.24 -0.63 12.37
N LYS A 9 -20.13 -1.12 11.50
CA LYS A 9 -21.57 -0.83 11.55
C LYS A 9 -22.16 -1.21 12.90
N LYS A 10 -21.73 -2.31 13.51
CA LYS A 10 -22.15 -2.73 14.85
C LYS A 10 -21.66 -1.76 15.92
N LEU A 11 -20.44 -1.25 15.80
CA LEU A 11 -19.88 -0.23 16.71
C LEU A 11 -20.55 1.13 16.52
N PHE A 12 -20.79 1.56 15.27
CA PHE A 12 -21.46 2.83 14.95
C PHE A 12 -22.98 2.81 15.21
N ARG A 13 -23.62 1.65 15.38
CA ARG A 13 -25.04 1.55 15.79
C ARG A 13 -25.27 1.99 17.24
N ARG A 14 -24.26 2.00 18.08
CA ARG A 14 -24.38 2.51 19.46
C ARG A 14 -24.47 4.03 19.44
N LYS A 15 -25.57 4.58 19.97
CA LYS A 15 -25.82 6.02 20.06
C LYS A 15 -24.94 6.63 21.17
N GLY A 16 -24.31 7.76 20.89
CA GLY A 16 -23.56 8.56 21.85
C GLY A 16 -22.18 8.98 21.33
N LEU A 17 -21.71 10.15 21.78
CA LEU A 17 -20.45 10.74 21.35
C LEU A 17 -19.24 9.83 21.65
N PHE A 18 -19.18 9.24 22.84
CA PHE A 18 -18.14 8.32 23.24
C PHE A 18 -18.14 7.01 22.44
N ALA A 19 -19.33 6.53 22.06
CA ALA A 19 -19.43 5.33 21.21
C ALA A 19 -18.86 5.61 19.81
N SER A 20 -19.18 6.76 19.23
CA SER A 20 -18.65 7.20 17.95
C SER A 20 -17.13 7.41 18.02
N LEU A 21 -16.61 8.08 19.04
CA LEU A 21 -15.18 8.29 19.23
C LEU A 21 -14.43 6.95 19.35
N ARG A 22 -14.97 6.00 20.10
CA ARG A 22 -14.41 4.64 20.22
C ARG A 22 -14.43 3.90 18.88
N ALA A 23 -15.50 4.05 18.10
CA ALA A 23 -15.60 3.41 16.78
C ALA A 23 -14.59 4.00 15.78
N TYR A 24 -14.43 5.33 15.76
CA TYR A 24 -13.39 5.99 14.94
C TYR A 24 -11.98 5.64 15.41
N GLY A 25 -11.73 5.60 16.72
CA GLY A 25 -10.43 5.19 17.28
C GLY A 25 -10.08 3.75 16.89
N TYR A 26 -11.04 2.83 16.99
CA TYR A 26 -10.85 1.43 16.57
C TYR A 26 -10.60 1.31 15.06
N ALA A 27 -11.39 2.01 14.24
CA ALA A 27 -11.16 2.07 12.80
C ALA A 27 -9.78 2.67 12.47
N GLY A 28 -9.39 3.72 13.19
CA GLY A 28 -8.08 4.34 13.07
C GLY A 28 -6.94 3.35 13.31
N ILE A 29 -6.92 2.71 14.47
CA ILE A 29 -5.86 1.75 14.83
C ILE A 29 -5.77 0.61 13.81
N ILE A 30 -6.88 0.09 13.34
CA ILE A 30 -6.90 -1.02 12.39
C ILE A 30 -6.45 -0.60 10.99
N CYS A 31 -6.96 0.53 10.49
CA CYS A 31 -6.69 0.93 9.10
C CYS A 31 -5.32 1.57 8.92
N THR A 32 -4.82 2.28 9.95
CA THR A 32 -3.59 3.06 9.87
C THR A 32 -2.48 2.52 10.76
N GLY A 33 -2.79 1.54 11.60
CA GLY A 33 -1.83 0.94 12.53
C GLY A 33 -0.53 0.49 11.87
N PRO A 34 -0.56 -0.34 10.83
CA PRO A 34 0.65 -0.79 10.14
C PRO A 34 1.51 0.37 9.61
N MET A 35 0.88 1.42 9.06
CA MET A 35 1.56 2.60 8.56
C MET A 35 2.23 3.39 9.69
N LEU A 36 1.51 3.64 10.77
CA LEU A 36 2.06 4.30 11.96
C LEU A 36 3.22 3.51 12.56
N LEU A 37 3.07 2.19 12.64
CA LEU A 37 4.09 1.32 13.19
C LEU A 37 5.35 1.29 12.32
N GLY A 38 5.23 1.37 10.99
CA GLY A 38 6.37 1.51 10.09
C GLY A 38 7.16 2.80 10.35
N VAL A 39 6.46 3.93 10.54
CA VAL A 39 7.09 5.21 10.91
C VAL A 39 7.74 5.14 12.29
N VAL A 40 7.06 4.55 13.28
CA VAL A 40 7.61 4.33 14.63
C VAL A 40 8.87 3.46 14.59
N LEU A 41 8.89 2.43 13.75
CA LEU A 41 10.08 1.59 13.57
C LEU A 41 11.26 2.41 13.05
N GLN A 42 11.08 3.19 11.98
CA GLN A 42 12.16 4.01 11.40
C GLN A 42 12.68 5.07 12.38
N LEU A 43 11.78 5.84 12.99
CA LEU A 43 12.16 6.87 13.97
C LEU A 43 12.78 6.25 15.21
N GLY A 44 12.26 5.13 15.69
CA GLY A 44 12.77 4.41 16.84
C GLY A 44 14.18 3.85 16.62
N ILE A 45 14.48 3.34 15.41
CA ILE A 45 15.83 2.91 15.03
C ILE A 45 16.80 4.09 15.10
N LEU A 46 16.44 5.24 14.54
CA LEU A 46 17.25 6.45 14.61
C LEU A 46 17.53 6.88 16.06
N LEU A 47 16.49 6.89 16.89
CA LEU A 47 16.61 7.24 18.31
C LEU A 47 17.51 6.25 19.07
N LEU A 48 17.36 4.95 18.83
CA LEU A 48 18.20 3.93 19.46
C LEU A 48 19.66 4.08 19.03
N CYS A 49 19.92 4.25 17.74
CA CYS A 49 21.28 4.47 17.23
C CYS A 49 21.91 5.74 17.80
N SER A 50 21.14 6.83 17.90
CA SER A 50 21.58 8.07 18.52
C SER A 50 21.90 7.89 20.03
N TRP A 51 21.07 7.14 20.74
CA TRP A 51 21.26 6.86 22.17
C TRP A 51 22.53 6.03 22.45
N VAL A 52 22.85 5.10 21.57
CA VAL A 52 24.08 4.29 21.64
C VAL A 52 25.32 5.08 21.19
N GLY A 53 25.14 6.29 20.64
CA GLY A 53 26.25 7.13 20.15
C GLY A 53 26.82 6.64 18.81
N ALA A 54 26.03 5.97 17.99
CA ALA A 54 26.47 5.52 16.67
C ALA A 54 26.89 6.72 15.78
N PRO A 55 27.94 6.58 14.96
CA PRO A 55 28.32 7.61 13.98
C PRO A 55 27.17 7.91 13.01
N ARG A 56 27.01 9.17 12.63
CA ARG A 56 25.91 9.60 11.73
C ARG A 56 25.91 8.90 10.38
N ASP A 57 27.08 8.68 9.82
CA ASP A 57 27.26 7.94 8.56
C ASP A 57 26.67 6.51 8.62
N GLN A 58 26.80 5.82 9.74
CA GLN A 58 26.22 4.51 9.97
C GLN A 58 24.69 4.57 10.15
N GLN A 59 24.20 5.60 10.85
CA GLN A 59 22.76 5.83 11.00
C GLN A 59 22.09 6.09 9.65
N ASP A 60 22.68 6.99 8.85
CA ASP A 60 22.16 7.36 7.54
C ASP A 60 22.20 6.15 6.58
N LEU A 61 23.27 5.35 6.61
CA LEU A 61 23.38 4.14 5.80
C LEU A 61 22.32 3.09 6.19
N LEU A 62 22.08 2.89 7.48
CA LEU A 62 21.08 1.96 7.98
C LEU A 62 19.67 2.35 7.49
N VAL A 63 19.32 3.64 7.65
CA VAL A 63 18.02 4.16 7.18
C VAL A 63 17.90 4.02 5.67
N CYS A 64 18.93 4.36 4.91
CA CYS A 64 18.93 4.17 3.45
C CYS A 64 18.71 2.70 3.08
N MET A 65 19.45 1.76 3.68
CA MET A 65 19.31 0.33 3.39
C MET A 65 17.89 -0.18 3.65
N ILE A 66 17.29 0.17 4.79
CA ILE A 66 15.92 -0.22 5.12
C ILE A 66 14.92 0.44 4.17
N THR A 67 15.08 1.73 3.86
CA THR A 67 14.18 2.48 2.99
C THR A 67 14.21 1.95 1.55
N TYR A 68 15.41 1.69 1.01
CA TYR A 68 15.55 1.10 -0.33
C TYR A 68 14.92 -0.29 -0.38
N THR A 69 15.16 -1.14 0.62
CA THR A 69 14.54 -2.47 0.73
C THR A 69 13.01 -2.37 0.72
N LEU A 70 12.46 -1.44 1.51
CA LEU A 70 11.03 -1.17 1.60
C LEU A 70 10.47 -0.74 0.23
N LEU A 71 11.05 0.27 -0.40
CA LEU A 71 10.54 0.83 -1.66
C LEU A 71 10.63 -0.18 -2.82
N PHE A 72 11.73 -0.92 -2.94
CA PHE A 72 11.85 -1.98 -3.93
C PHE A 72 10.80 -3.08 -3.71
N SER A 73 10.60 -3.53 -2.48
CA SER A 73 9.61 -4.58 -2.16
C SER A 73 8.18 -4.11 -2.46
N LEU A 74 7.83 -2.88 -2.09
CA LEU A 74 6.53 -2.28 -2.40
C LEU A 74 6.32 -2.12 -3.91
N THR A 75 7.35 -1.76 -4.65
CA THR A 75 7.26 -1.58 -6.11
C THR A 75 6.99 -2.91 -6.82
N VAL A 76 7.70 -3.97 -6.44
CA VAL A 76 7.48 -5.32 -7.01
C VAL A 76 6.08 -5.83 -6.66
N THR A 77 5.66 -5.72 -5.41
CA THR A 77 4.38 -6.24 -4.95
C THR A 77 3.19 -5.42 -5.47
N SER A 78 3.34 -4.12 -5.69
CA SER A 78 2.26 -3.23 -6.14
C SER A 78 1.65 -3.62 -7.49
N PHE A 79 2.44 -4.23 -8.38
CA PHE A 79 1.93 -4.71 -9.67
C PHE A 79 0.96 -5.89 -9.50
N PHE A 80 1.23 -6.79 -8.57
CA PHE A 80 0.44 -8.01 -8.39
C PHE A 80 -0.68 -7.86 -7.33
N SER A 81 -0.56 -6.94 -6.39
CA SER A 81 -1.45 -6.84 -5.23
C SER A 81 -2.92 -6.65 -5.60
N MET A 82 -3.24 -5.75 -6.55
CA MET A 82 -4.63 -5.52 -6.95
C MET A 82 -5.26 -6.70 -7.71
N PRO A 83 -4.60 -7.32 -8.72
CA PRO A 83 -5.12 -8.53 -9.36
C PRO A 83 -5.27 -9.71 -8.39
N VAL A 84 -4.33 -9.91 -7.46
CA VAL A 84 -4.41 -10.94 -6.43
C VAL A 84 -5.59 -10.67 -5.49
N THR A 85 -5.78 -9.43 -5.04
CA THR A 85 -6.94 -9.07 -4.21
C THR A 85 -8.26 -9.31 -4.94
N ARG A 86 -8.30 -9.07 -6.25
CA ARG A 86 -9.48 -9.38 -7.08
C ARG A 86 -9.71 -10.89 -7.17
N TYR A 87 -8.69 -11.68 -7.44
CA TYR A 87 -8.76 -13.14 -7.43
C TYR A 87 -9.31 -13.65 -6.10
N LEU A 88 -8.77 -13.17 -4.97
CA LEU A 88 -9.23 -13.55 -3.64
C LEU A 88 -10.72 -13.25 -3.41
N ALA A 89 -11.15 -12.06 -3.84
CA ALA A 89 -12.56 -11.66 -3.70
C ALA A 89 -13.48 -12.57 -4.49
N ASP A 90 -13.09 -12.97 -5.71
CA ASP A 90 -13.86 -13.87 -6.56
C ASP A 90 -13.88 -15.29 -5.98
N MET A 91 -12.74 -15.83 -5.53
CA MET A 91 -12.67 -17.18 -4.91
C MET A 91 -13.47 -17.26 -3.60
N LEU A 92 -13.43 -16.22 -2.77
CA LEU A 92 -14.25 -16.16 -1.56
C LEU A 92 -15.75 -16.04 -1.87
N TYR A 93 -16.11 -15.36 -2.96
CA TYR A 93 -17.51 -15.25 -3.41
C TYR A 93 -18.04 -16.58 -3.97
N GLU A 94 -17.20 -17.32 -4.70
CA GLU A 94 -17.52 -18.62 -5.27
C GLU A 94 -17.36 -19.79 -4.28
N GLU A 95 -17.04 -19.50 -3.01
CA GLU A 95 -16.79 -20.50 -1.95
C GLU A 95 -15.65 -21.49 -2.28
N GLN A 96 -14.68 -21.05 -3.12
CA GLN A 96 -13.51 -21.86 -3.52
C GLN A 96 -12.29 -21.60 -2.61
N GLU A 97 -12.49 -21.62 -1.30
CA GLU A 97 -11.44 -21.30 -0.31
C GLU A 97 -10.20 -22.20 -0.40
N HIS A 98 -10.36 -23.42 -0.93
CA HIS A 98 -9.28 -24.38 -1.11
C HIS A 98 -8.20 -23.93 -2.12
N THR A 99 -8.50 -22.95 -2.99
CA THR A 99 -7.54 -22.40 -3.97
C THR A 99 -6.69 -21.28 -3.40
N ILE A 100 -7.06 -20.71 -2.25
CA ILE A 100 -6.48 -19.49 -1.72
C ILE A 100 -5.06 -19.72 -1.20
N LEU A 101 -4.84 -20.73 -0.36
CA LEU A 101 -3.52 -21.02 0.20
C LEU A 101 -2.47 -21.39 -0.86
N PRO A 102 -2.77 -22.24 -1.87
CA PRO A 102 -1.86 -22.47 -2.98
C PRO A 102 -1.51 -21.19 -3.76
N SER A 103 -2.49 -20.30 -4.01
CA SER A 103 -2.26 -19.04 -4.72
C SER A 103 -1.37 -18.07 -3.94
N PHE A 104 -1.40 -18.09 -2.61
CA PHE A 104 -0.48 -17.31 -1.78
C PHE A 104 0.99 -17.72 -2.04
N TRP A 105 1.27 -19.00 -2.05
CA TRP A 105 2.62 -19.48 -2.36
C TRP A 105 3.01 -19.23 -3.82
N GLY A 106 2.06 -19.37 -4.75
CA GLY A 106 2.28 -19.07 -6.16
C GLY A 106 2.61 -17.60 -6.39
N SER A 107 1.80 -16.69 -5.86
CA SER A 107 2.02 -15.25 -6.02
C SER A 107 3.28 -14.78 -5.31
N GLY A 108 3.52 -15.24 -4.08
CA GLY A 108 4.74 -14.92 -3.33
C GLY A 108 6.01 -15.41 -4.04
N SER A 109 6.03 -16.66 -4.52
CA SER A 109 7.18 -17.21 -5.26
C SER A 109 7.44 -16.45 -6.56
N LEU A 110 6.40 -16.06 -7.31
CA LEU A 110 6.57 -15.26 -8.52
C LEU A 110 7.19 -13.89 -8.23
N MET A 111 6.68 -13.20 -7.21
CA MET A 111 7.22 -11.91 -6.78
C MET A 111 8.67 -12.03 -6.30
N LEU A 112 9.03 -13.11 -5.60
CA LEU A 112 10.41 -13.38 -5.16
C LEU A 112 11.34 -13.67 -6.34
N VAL A 113 10.90 -14.51 -7.29
CA VAL A 113 11.70 -14.84 -8.49
C VAL A 113 11.95 -13.61 -9.37
N LEU A 114 11.01 -12.67 -9.42
CA LEU A 114 11.20 -11.41 -10.14
C LEU A 114 11.99 -10.39 -9.33
N GLY A 115 11.67 -10.24 -8.05
CA GLY A 115 12.22 -9.18 -7.21
C GLY A 115 13.63 -9.45 -6.70
N CYS A 116 13.92 -10.65 -6.18
CA CYS A 116 15.22 -10.95 -5.59
C CYS A 116 16.39 -10.82 -6.57
N PRO A 117 16.32 -11.26 -7.84
CA PRO A 117 17.41 -11.03 -8.79
C PRO A 117 17.61 -9.54 -9.10
N LEU A 118 16.52 -8.78 -9.27
CA LEU A 118 16.60 -7.33 -9.55
C LEU A 118 17.23 -6.57 -8.39
N TYR A 119 16.74 -6.82 -7.18
CA TYR A 119 17.27 -6.17 -5.99
C TYR A 119 18.68 -6.68 -5.63
N GLY A 120 18.94 -7.97 -5.81
CA GLY A 120 20.26 -8.57 -5.64
C GLY A 120 21.31 -7.96 -6.58
N LEU A 121 20.95 -7.73 -7.86
CA LEU A 121 21.81 -7.04 -8.82
C LEU A 121 22.11 -5.60 -8.37
N PHE A 122 21.10 -4.88 -7.88
CA PHE A 122 21.31 -3.55 -7.30
C PHE A 122 22.29 -3.62 -6.12
N LEU A 123 22.11 -4.56 -5.20
CA LEU A 123 22.98 -4.71 -4.03
C LEU A 123 24.44 -5.03 -4.41
N LEU A 124 24.67 -5.84 -5.44
CA LEU A 124 26.02 -6.18 -5.93
C LEU A 124 26.78 -4.95 -6.44
N VAL A 125 26.10 -3.98 -7.04
CA VAL A 125 26.73 -2.76 -7.58
C VAL A 125 26.63 -1.57 -6.61
N SER A 126 25.88 -1.68 -5.52
CA SER A 126 25.59 -0.60 -4.57
C SER A 126 26.76 -0.21 -3.67
N GLY A 127 27.82 -1.03 -3.60
CA GLY A 127 28.95 -0.83 -2.67
C GLY A 127 28.67 -1.29 -1.23
N ALA A 128 27.56 -2.03 -0.99
CA ALA A 128 27.32 -2.71 0.28
C ALA A 128 28.34 -3.83 0.51
N THR A 129 28.69 -4.10 1.76
CA THR A 129 29.47 -5.31 2.08
C THR A 129 28.64 -6.57 1.82
N LEU A 130 29.28 -7.71 1.63
CA LEU A 130 28.56 -8.96 1.39
C LEU A 130 27.53 -9.26 2.49
N LEU A 131 27.90 -9.06 3.75
CA LEU A 131 27.00 -9.28 4.89
C LEU A 131 25.80 -8.31 4.85
N GLN A 132 26.04 -7.02 4.62
CA GLN A 132 24.99 -6.01 4.47
C GLN A 132 24.05 -6.34 3.31
N GLY A 133 24.62 -6.73 2.15
CA GLY A 133 23.83 -7.15 0.99
C GLY A 133 22.96 -8.38 1.26
N LEU A 134 23.51 -9.41 1.92
CA LEU A 134 22.75 -10.60 2.28
C LEU A 134 21.62 -10.29 3.28
N LEU A 135 21.88 -9.45 4.29
CA LEU A 135 20.85 -9.03 5.25
C LEU A 135 19.75 -8.20 4.57
N CYS A 136 20.09 -7.29 3.67
CA CYS A 136 19.12 -6.53 2.89
C CYS A 136 18.29 -7.43 1.96
N LEU A 137 18.91 -8.40 1.29
CA LEU A 137 18.21 -9.35 0.41
C LEU A 137 17.27 -10.26 1.22
N TRP A 138 17.71 -10.70 2.39
CA TRP A 138 16.86 -11.48 3.30
C TRP A 138 15.65 -10.66 3.76
N LEU A 139 15.88 -9.44 4.28
CA LEU A 139 14.81 -8.51 4.65
C LEU A 139 13.84 -8.22 3.48
N PHE A 140 14.38 -8.06 2.26
CA PHE A 140 13.59 -7.85 1.05
C PHE A 140 12.64 -9.02 0.76
N ALA A 141 13.16 -10.25 0.86
CA ALA A 141 12.35 -11.46 0.65
C ALA A 141 11.22 -11.57 1.69
N GLU A 142 11.52 -11.30 2.96
CA GLU A 142 10.52 -11.28 4.03
C GLU A 142 9.46 -10.19 3.81
N MET A 143 9.87 -8.99 3.39
CA MET A 143 8.93 -7.91 3.08
C MET A 143 7.98 -8.27 1.93
N ILE A 144 8.47 -8.91 0.86
CA ILE A 144 7.61 -9.37 -0.24
C ILE A 144 6.55 -10.34 0.30
N VAL A 145 6.94 -11.34 1.10
CA VAL A 145 6.01 -12.33 1.65
C VAL A 145 5.01 -11.66 2.60
N ASN A 146 5.45 -10.71 3.42
CA ASN A 146 4.59 -9.95 4.33
C ASN A 146 3.56 -9.09 3.57
N TRP A 147 3.98 -8.30 2.55
CA TRP A 147 3.04 -7.51 1.76
C TRP A 147 2.02 -8.37 1.02
N ASN A 148 2.45 -9.51 0.48
CA ASN A 148 1.55 -10.49 -0.11
C ASN A 148 0.60 -11.05 0.94
N GLY A 149 1.09 -11.54 2.08
CA GLY A 149 0.30 -12.08 3.20
C GLY A 149 -0.74 -11.10 3.73
N MET A 150 -0.37 -9.82 3.88
CA MET A 150 -1.30 -8.75 4.28
C MET A 150 -2.46 -8.60 3.28
N SER A 151 -2.25 -8.78 1.98
CA SER A 151 -3.32 -8.74 0.98
C SER A 151 -4.34 -9.86 1.23
N TYR A 152 -3.87 -11.07 1.56
CA TYR A 152 -4.72 -12.22 1.90
C TYR A 152 -5.44 -12.06 3.24
N LEU A 153 -4.74 -11.63 4.29
CA LEU A 153 -5.32 -11.37 5.61
C LEU A 153 -6.34 -10.23 5.57
N THR A 154 -6.11 -9.22 4.75
CA THR A 154 -7.06 -8.13 4.52
C THR A 154 -8.33 -8.63 3.84
N ALA A 155 -8.26 -9.60 2.93
CA ALA A 155 -9.42 -10.19 2.27
C ALA A 155 -10.34 -10.93 3.26
N ILE A 156 -9.76 -11.64 4.25
CA ILE A 156 -10.51 -12.28 5.35
C ILE A 156 -10.78 -11.34 6.54
N LYS A 157 -10.25 -10.10 6.50
CA LYS A 157 -10.56 -9.03 7.45
C LYS A 157 -9.95 -9.23 8.85
N ASP A 158 -8.88 -10.00 8.94
CA ASP A 158 -8.13 -10.17 10.20
C ASP A 158 -7.11 -9.04 10.43
N TYR A 159 -7.64 -7.82 10.55
CA TYR A 159 -6.82 -6.64 10.82
C TYR A 159 -6.15 -6.66 12.20
N ARG A 160 -6.74 -7.42 13.16
CA ARG A 160 -6.13 -7.59 14.48
C ARG A 160 -4.89 -8.47 14.38
N GLY A 161 -4.97 -9.53 13.60
CA GLY A 161 -3.82 -10.39 13.31
C GLY A 161 -2.67 -9.60 12.71
N ILE A 162 -2.95 -8.80 11.67
CA ILE A 162 -1.97 -7.92 11.02
C ILE A 162 -1.37 -6.91 12.03
N LEU A 163 -2.20 -6.25 12.84
CA LEU A 163 -1.71 -5.28 13.81
C LEU A 163 -0.83 -5.93 14.88
N CYS A 164 -1.21 -7.11 15.39
CA CYS A 164 -0.43 -7.84 16.37
C CYS A 164 0.89 -8.35 15.81
N SER A 165 0.92 -8.81 14.54
CA SER A 165 2.15 -9.24 13.89
C SER A 165 3.14 -8.09 13.73
N PHE A 166 2.68 -6.89 13.34
CA PHE A 166 3.50 -5.68 13.30
C PHE A 166 4.04 -5.26 14.67
N LEU A 167 3.19 -5.27 15.70
CA LEU A 167 3.61 -4.93 17.07
C LEU A 167 4.68 -5.91 17.58
N ALA A 168 4.50 -7.19 17.33
CA ALA A 168 5.47 -8.23 17.70
C ALA A 168 6.80 -8.03 16.93
N ALA A 169 6.74 -7.71 15.65
CA ALA A 169 7.91 -7.43 14.82
C ALA A 169 8.73 -6.25 15.37
N ILE A 170 8.06 -5.15 15.68
CA ILE A 170 8.69 -3.95 16.22
C ILE A 170 9.30 -4.21 17.60
N ALA A 171 8.55 -4.88 18.48
CA ALA A 171 9.05 -5.23 19.82
C ALA A 171 10.29 -6.14 19.74
N LEU A 172 10.30 -7.11 18.81
CA LEU A 172 11.47 -7.96 18.59
C LEU A 172 12.63 -7.16 17.99
N ALA A 173 12.39 -6.33 16.97
CA ALA A 173 13.43 -5.54 16.33
C ALA A 173 14.14 -4.62 17.32
N PHE A 174 13.39 -3.90 18.17
CA PHE A 174 13.99 -3.04 19.20
C PHE A 174 14.64 -3.84 20.32
N GLY A 175 13.98 -4.88 20.84
CA GLY A 175 14.54 -5.70 21.92
C GLY A 175 15.83 -6.40 21.51
N LEU A 176 15.82 -7.07 20.35
CA LEU A 176 16.99 -7.76 19.80
C LEU A 176 18.08 -6.75 19.39
N GLY A 177 17.71 -5.63 18.77
CA GLY A 177 18.65 -4.57 18.40
C GLY A 177 19.38 -4.01 19.62
N ALA A 178 18.65 -3.71 20.70
CA ALA A 178 19.25 -3.27 21.96
C ALA A 178 20.18 -4.34 22.56
N VAL A 179 19.78 -5.61 22.56
CA VAL A 179 20.62 -6.72 23.05
C VAL A 179 21.90 -6.84 22.23
N LEU A 180 21.79 -6.86 20.89
CA LEU A 180 22.96 -7.03 20.01
C LEU A 180 23.95 -5.87 20.12
N VAL A 181 23.44 -4.63 20.12
CA VAL A 181 24.28 -3.43 20.08
C VAL A 181 24.78 -3.06 21.48
N VAL A 182 23.91 -3.07 22.51
CA VAL A 182 24.27 -2.58 23.84
C VAL A 182 24.93 -3.66 24.69
N LEU A 183 24.38 -4.91 24.70
CA LEU A 183 24.88 -5.98 25.54
C LEU A 183 26.01 -6.78 24.90
N LEU A 184 25.90 -7.10 23.61
CA LEU A 184 26.89 -7.91 22.91
C LEU A 184 27.95 -7.08 22.19
N GLY A 185 27.78 -5.74 22.08
CA GLY A 185 28.76 -4.86 21.44
C GLY A 185 28.94 -5.10 19.94
N CYS A 186 27.92 -5.65 19.26
CA CYS A 186 27.96 -5.86 17.80
C CYS A 186 28.02 -4.51 17.08
N PRO A 187 28.59 -4.47 15.83
CA PRO A 187 28.51 -3.28 15.00
C PRO A 187 27.07 -2.81 14.83
N VAL A 188 26.83 -1.50 15.03
CA VAL A 188 25.46 -0.95 15.08
C VAL A 188 24.69 -1.21 13.80
N LEU A 189 25.32 -1.00 12.64
CA LEU A 189 24.67 -1.16 11.34
C LEU A 189 24.19 -2.60 11.11
N GLU A 190 25.10 -3.57 11.23
CA GLU A 190 24.79 -4.99 10.98
C GLU A 190 23.88 -5.56 12.06
N GLY A 191 24.10 -5.19 13.32
CA GLY A 191 23.27 -5.63 14.44
C GLY A 191 21.83 -5.15 14.33
N MET A 192 21.63 -3.87 13.99
CA MET A 192 20.30 -3.30 13.80
C MET A 192 19.62 -3.83 12.55
N LEU A 193 20.35 -3.97 11.42
CA LEU A 193 19.80 -4.53 10.20
C LEU A 193 19.35 -5.99 10.39
N PHE A 194 20.15 -6.78 11.12
CA PHE A 194 19.78 -8.15 11.49
C PHE A 194 18.56 -8.18 12.42
N ALA A 195 18.49 -7.29 13.40
CA ALA A 195 17.37 -7.21 14.33
C ALA A 195 16.05 -6.85 13.60
N VAL A 196 16.11 -5.94 12.63
CA VAL A 196 14.96 -5.57 11.78
C VAL A 196 14.53 -6.75 10.92
N ALA A 197 15.48 -7.47 10.28
CA ALA A 197 15.17 -8.68 9.52
C ALA A 197 14.48 -9.73 10.42
N MET A 198 15.03 -10.01 11.60
CA MET A 198 14.38 -10.94 12.55
C MET A 198 12.97 -10.49 12.96
N GLY A 199 12.74 -9.18 13.11
CA GLY A 199 11.41 -8.63 13.36
C GLY A 199 10.43 -8.92 12.23
N TYR A 200 10.80 -8.61 10.98
CA TYR A 200 9.97 -8.90 9.81
C TYR A 200 9.83 -10.40 9.55
N GLY A 201 10.83 -11.22 9.88
CA GLY A 201 10.76 -12.67 9.85
C GLY A 201 9.73 -13.23 10.83
N LEU A 202 9.66 -12.69 12.06
CA LEU A 202 8.60 -13.04 13.02
C LEU A 202 7.21 -12.67 12.48
N MET A 203 7.07 -11.48 11.89
CA MET A 203 5.83 -11.05 11.24
C MET A 203 5.42 -12.03 10.14
N MET A 204 6.36 -12.41 9.28
CA MET A 204 6.14 -13.37 8.18
C MET A 204 5.63 -14.72 8.71
N ILE A 205 6.28 -15.27 9.74
CA ILE A 205 5.85 -16.54 10.37
C ILE A 205 4.44 -16.38 10.94
N TRP A 206 4.16 -15.28 11.63
CA TRP A 206 2.85 -14.99 12.24
C TRP A 206 1.76 -14.93 11.17
N ASP A 207 1.96 -14.16 10.12
CA ASP A 207 1.00 -13.98 9.04
C ASP A 207 0.75 -15.31 8.28
N VAL A 208 1.81 -16.08 8.01
CA VAL A 208 1.69 -17.43 7.41
C VAL A 208 0.91 -18.35 8.31
N VAL A 209 1.17 -18.40 9.63
CA VAL A 209 0.41 -19.22 10.57
C VAL A 209 -1.06 -18.86 10.59
N LEU A 210 -1.39 -17.56 10.54
CA LEU A 210 -2.78 -17.10 10.43
C LEU A 210 -3.44 -17.60 9.15
N LEU A 211 -2.76 -17.52 8.00
CA LEU A 211 -3.30 -18.01 6.73
C LEU A 211 -3.59 -19.52 6.77
N TYR A 212 -2.69 -20.33 7.35
CA TYR A 212 -2.92 -21.78 7.54
C TYR A 212 -4.06 -22.09 8.52
N ARG A 213 -4.41 -21.19 9.42
CA ARG A 213 -5.58 -21.35 10.30
C ARG A 213 -6.91 -21.05 9.62
N TYR A 214 -6.90 -20.13 8.66
CA TYR A 214 -8.11 -19.70 7.99
C TYR A 214 -8.43 -20.52 6.74
N PHE A 215 -7.40 -20.97 6.01
CA PHE A 215 -7.61 -21.63 4.72
C PHE A 215 -7.15 -23.08 4.74
N PRO A 216 -7.95 -23.98 4.13
CA PRO A 216 -7.59 -25.40 4.03
C PRO A 216 -6.39 -25.60 3.10
N GLN A 217 -5.57 -26.57 3.43
CA GLN A 217 -4.52 -27.05 2.53
C GLN A 217 -5.15 -27.85 1.38
N SER A 218 -4.72 -27.60 0.17
CA SER A 218 -5.19 -28.34 -1.00
C SER A 218 -4.09 -28.48 -2.05
N ASP A 219 -4.30 -29.41 -2.99
CA ASP A 219 -3.45 -29.62 -4.16
C ASP A 219 -3.85 -28.75 -5.36
N ALA A 220 -4.68 -27.71 -5.16
CA ALA A 220 -5.08 -26.80 -6.22
C ALA A 220 -3.86 -26.10 -6.85
N SER A 221 -4.03 -25.63 -8.08
CA SER A 221 -2.95 -24.93 -8.79
C SER A 221 -2.52 -23.65 -8.08
N PRO A 222 -1.23 -23.46 -7.75
CA PRO A 222 -0.74 -22.23 -7.19
C PRO A 222 -0.71 -21.08 -8.21
N TRP A 223 -0.86 -21.37 -9.50
CA TRP A 223 -0.75 -20.42 -10.59
C TRP A 223 -2.11 -19.94 -11.14
N ALA A 224 -3.22 -20.40 -10.59
CA ALA A 224 -4.56 -20.07 -11.05
C ALA A 224 -4.82 -18.54 -11.11
N PHE A 225 -4.27 -17.76 -10.17
CA PHE A 225 -4.41 -16.32 -10.10
C PHE A 225 -3.84 -15.58 -11.33
N LEU A 226 -2.91 -16.19 -12.09
CA LEU A 226 -2.31 -15.57 -13.27
C LEU A 226 -3.34 -15.26 -14.38
N ARG A 227 -4.44 -16.00 -14.44
CA ARG A 227 -5.57 -15.69 -15.34
C ARG A 227 -6.22 -14.35 -14.98
N TRP A 228 -6.27 -14.03 -13.69
CA TRP A 228 -6.78 -12.74 -13.19
C TRP A 228 -5.83 -11.58 -13.51
N VAL A 229 -4.52 -11.82 -13.50
CA VAL A 229 -3.54 -10.81 -13.93
C VAL A 229 -3.79 -10.42 -15.40
N ASP A 230 -3.99 -11.39 -16.30
CA ASP A 230 -4.31 -11.11 -17.71
C ASP A 230 -5.69 -10.45 -17.87
N ALA A 231 -6.70 -10.95 -17.16
CA ALA A 231 -8.07 -10.43 -17.27
C ALA A 231 -8.18 -8.99 -16.72
N PHE A 232 -7.42 -8.69 -15.67
CA PHE A 232 -7.44 -7.41 -14.96
C PHE A 232 -6.10 -6.66 -15.03
N LEU A 233 -5.41 -6.75 -16.15
CA LEU A 233 -4.13 -6.05 -16.37
C LEU A 233 -4.20 -4.53 -16.06
N PRO A 234 -5.29 -3.79 -16.32
CA PRO A 234 -5.42 -2.41 -15.87
C PRO A 234 -5.32 -2.24 -14.36
N LEU A 235 -5.74 -3.22 -13.54
CA LEU A 235 -5.57 -3.17 -12.08
C LEU A 235 -4.10 -3.29 -11.67
N ALA A 236 -3.34 -4.18 -12.34
CA ALA A 236 -1.90 -4.32 -12.11
C ALA A 236 -1.18 -2.98 -12.34
N PHE A 237 -1.44 -2.33 -13.47
CA PHE A 237 -0.86 -1.02 -13.76
C PHE A 237 -1.40 0.09 -12.86
N THR A 238 -2.65 0.03 -12.40
CA THR A 238 -3.17 1.00 -11.42
C THR A 238 -2.38 0.92 -10.12
N GLY A 239 -2.14 -0.27 -9.58
CA GLY A 239 -1.34 -0.46 -8.39
C GLY A 239 0.09 0.04 -8.54
N LEU A 240 0.77 -0.37 -9.63
CA LEU A 240 2.13 0.05 -9.92
C LEU A 240 2.25 1.58 -10.10
N CYS A 241 1.41 2.19 -10.93
CA CYS A 241 1.45 3.63 -11.19
C CYS A 241 1.12 4.45 -9.94
N THR A 242 0.17 4.01 -9.11
CA THR A 242 -0.13 4.70 -7.85
C THR A 242 1.06 4.65 -6.90
N ASN A 243 1.73 3.50 -6.79
CA ASN A 243 2.94 3.35 -5.98
C ASN A 243 4.10 4.21 -6.50
N LEU A 244 4.36 4.16 -7.81
CA LEU A 244 5.39 4.99 -8.45
C LEU A 244 5.10 6.49 -8.25
N GLY A 245 3.88 6.94 -8.46
CA GLY A 245 3.50 8.34 -8.24
C GLY A 245 3.72 8.80 -6.81
N LEU A 246 3.47 7.90 -5.84
CA LEU A 246 3.62 8.19 -4.43
C LEU A 246 5.09 8.31 -3.98
N PHE A 247 6.00 7.54 -4.56
CA PHE A 247 7.39 7.45 -4.09
C PHE A 247 8.42 7.98 -5.07
N ALA A 248 8.07 8.20 -6.36
CA ALA A 248 9.03 8.67 -7.36
C ALA A 248 9.70 10.00 -6.97
N HIS A 249 8.95 10.92 -6.34
CA HIS A 249 9.51 12.19 -5.92
C HIS A 249 10.65 12.06 -4.90
N LEU A 250 10.61 11.06 -4.00
CA LEU A 250 11.70 10.77 -3.06
C LEU A 250 12.95 10.32 -3.81
N VAL A 251 12.79 9.30 -4.66
CA VAL A 251 13.90 8.70 -5.42
C VAL A 251 14.57 9.73 -6.34
N ILE A 252 13.78 10.61 -6.96
CA ILE A 252 14.29 11.69 -7.82
C ILE A 252 15.05 12.72 -6.97
N CYS A 253 14.56 13.08 -5.78
CA CYS A 253 15.27 13.98 -4.87
C CYS A 253 16.60 13.39 -4.40
N TRP A 254 16.70 12.06 -4.21
CA TRP A 254 17.99 11.41 -3.88
C TRP A 254 19.03 11.53 -4.99
N ALA A 255 18.59 11.48 -6.25
CA ALA A 255 19.46 11.67 -7.41
C ALA A 255 19.71 13.15 -7.73
N GLY A 256 18.99 14.06 -7.07
CA GLY A 256 19.05 15.50 -7.29
C GLY A 256 20.08 16.23 -6.43
N PRO A 257 20.15 17.57 -6.53
CA PRO A 257 21.12 18.41 -5.81
C PRO A 257 21.03 18.37 -4.28
N VAL A 258 19.86 18.00 -3.70
CA VAL A 258 19.69 17.83 -2.24
C VAL A 258 20.04 16.43 -1.78
N GLY A 259 20.27 15.52 -2.71
CA GLY A 259 20.69 14.16 -2.42
C GLY A 259 22.14 14.12 -1.95
N VAL A 260 22.40 13.36 -0.91
CA VAL A 260 23.73 13.11 -0.37
C VAL A 260 24.07 11.65 -0.60
N GLN A 261 25.25 11.40 -1.19
CA GLN A 261 25.76 10.04 -1.29
C GLN A 261 26.19 9.56 0.09
N VAL A 262 25.52 8.54 0.60
CA VAL A 262 25.84 7.93 1.90
C VAL A 262 26.95 6.87 1.71
N LYS A 263 26.75 5.95 0.76
CA LYS A 263 27.74 4.93 0.40
C LYS A 263 27.41 4.32 -0.97
N GLY A 264 28.35 4.34 -1.90
CA GLY A 264 28.18 3.73 -3.22
C GLY A 264 26.93 4.26 -3.94
N LEU A 265 25.95 3.40 -4.22
CA LEU A 265 24.67 3.79 -4.83
C LEU A 265 23.56 4.12 -3.82
N PHE A 266 23.86 4.12 -2.54
CA PHE A 266 22.92 4.57 -1.53
C PHE A 266 22.98 6.09 -1.39
N TYR A 267 21.91 6.75 -1.78
CA TYR A 267 21.70 8.18 -1.66
C TYR A 267 20.51 8.42 -0.74
N GLY A 268 20.53 9.49 0.01
CA GLY A 268 19.43 9.94 0.83
C GLY A 268 19.32 11.45 0.76
N ALA A 269 18.16 12.00 1.08
CA ALA A 269 17.91 13.43 1.14
C ALA A 269 17.21 13.77 2.45
N ALA A 270 17.92 13.68 3.58
CA ALA A 270 17.32 13.83 4.92
C ALA A 270 16.50 15.13 5.05
N TYR A 271 16.96 16.24 4.43
CA TYR A 271 16.23 17.50 4.41
C TYR A 271 14.88 17.44 3.69
N TYR A 272 14.68 16.45 2.81
CA TYR A 272 13.43 16.21 2.09
C TYR A 272 12.66 15.02 2.65
N ASP A 273 13.35 13.94 2.97
CA ASP A 273 12.74 12.66 3.38
C ASP A 273 12.03 12.77 4.75
N VAL A 274 12.64 13.49 5.71
CA VAL A 274 12.06 13.66 7.06
C VAL A 274 10.75 14.47 7.00
N PRO A 275 10.71 15.66 6.38
CA PRO A 275 9.46 16.38 6.15
C PRO A 275 8.42 15.55 5.39
N ALA A 276 8.84 14.79 4.37
CA ALA A 276 7.93 13.94 3.60
C ALA A 276 7.30 12.85 4.45
N LEU A 277 8.09 12.17 5.29
CA LEU A 277 7.60 11.12 6.20
C LEU A 277 6.56 11.66 7.18
N ILE A 278 6.79 12.85 7.76
CA ILE A 278 5.85 13.45 8.71
C ILE A 278 4.61 13.97 7.98
N ALA A 279 4.78 14.62 6.83
CA ALA A 279 3.67 15.10 6.02
C ALA A 279 2.77 13.96 5.54
N PHE A 280 3.34 12.80 5.20
CA PHE A 280 2.60 11.60 4.82
C PHE A 280 1.62 11.13 5.90
N LEU A 281 1.91 11.35 7.18
CA LEU A 281 1.00 11.00 8.27
C LEU A 281 -0.35 11.76 8.21
N THR A 282 -0.41 12.88 7.51
CA THR A 282 -1.65 13.65 7.37
C THR A 282 -2.74 12.91 6.58
N ILE A 283 -2.38 11.92 5.74
CA ILE A 283 -3.34 11.10 5.00
C ILE A 283 -4.13 10.15 5.89
N LEU A 284 -3.67 9.88 7.11
CA LEU A 284 -4.31 8.94 8.04
C LEU A 284 -5.78 9.29 8.29
N ILE A 285 -6.09 10.59 8.37
CA ILE A 285 -7.44 11.09 8.60
C ILE A 285 -8.37 10.69 7.45
N THR A 286 -7.94 10.87 6.20
CA THR A 286 -8.70 10.44 5.03
C THR A 286 -8.80 8.92 4.96
N SER A 287 -7.74 8.19 5.26
CA SER A 287 -7.73 6.72 5.23
C SER A 287 -8.77 6.13 6.21
N VAL A 288 -8.81 6.63 7.44
CA VAL A 288 -9.83 6.21 8.44
C VAL A 288 -11.23 6.61 8.00
N ASN A 289 -11.40 7.86 7.55
CA ASN A 289 -12.70 8.35 7.10
C ASN A 289 -13.23 7.59 5.89
N PHE A 290 -12.36 7.24 4.93
CA PHE A 290 -12.72 6.46 3.75
C PHE A 290 -13.37 5.13 4.14
N VAL A 291 -12.76 4.37 5.05
CA VAL A 291 -13.32 3.09 5.47
C VAL A 291 -14.70 3.28 6.10
N VAL A 292 -14.87 4.29 6.95
CA VAL A 292 -16.18 4.56 7.59
C VAL A 292 -17.21 5.03 6.55
N SER A 293 -16.84 5.98 5.69
CA SER A 293 -17.74 6.54 4.69
C SER A 293 -18.15 5.53 3.63
N VAL A 294 -17.21 4.76 3.11
CA VAL A 294 -17.47 3.81 2.03
C VAL A 294 -18.14 2.55 2.56
N GLU A 295 -17.56 1.91 3.58
CA GLU A 295 -18.07 0.61 4.05
C GLU A 295 -19.37 0.73 4.84
N VAL A 296 -19.55 1.78 5.63
CA VAL A 296 -20.74 1.92 6.50
C VAL A 296 -21.88 2.63 5.78
N ASN A 297 -21.60 3.71 5.02
CA ASN A 297 -22.62 4.56 4.45
C ASN A 297 -22.90 4.27 2.95
N PHE A 298 -21.83 4.17 2.13
CA PHE A 298 -21.99 4.02 0.68
C PHE A 298 -22.29 2.58 0.26
N TYR A 299 -21.53 1.59 0.74
CA TYR A 299 -21.63 0.19 0.30
C TYR A 299 -23.05 -0.40 0.43
N PRO A 300 -23.83 -0.15 1.50
CA PRO A 300 -25.21 -0.66 1.56
C PRO A 300 -26.11 -0.13 0.44
N LYS A 301 -25.94 1.15 0.03
CA LYS A 301 -26.71 1.75 -1.06
C LYS A 301 -26.24 1.24 -2.42
N TYR A 302 -24.93 1.10 -2.61
CA TYR A 302 -24.31 0.46 -3.76
C TYR A 302 -24.84 -0.97 -3.96
N ARG A 303 -24.82 -1.78 -2.90
CA ARG A 303 -25.34 -3.16 -2.93
C ARG A 303 -26.82 -3.21 -3.28
N ASN A 304 -27.64 -2.33 -2.70
CA ASN A 304 -29.07 -2.25 -2.99
C ASN A 304 -29.33 -1.95 -4.49
N TYR A 305 -28.62 -0.96 -5.05
CA TYR A 305 -28.74 -0.62 -6.47
C TYR A 305 -28.41 -1.81 -7.37
N TYR A 306 -27.27 -2.47 -7.13
CA TYR A 306 -26.85 -3.60 -7.96
C TYR A 306 -27.70 -4.85 -7.76
N SER A 307 -28.25 -5.11 -6.57
CA SER A 307 -29.18 -6.23 -6.35
C SER A 307 -30.49 -6.03 -7.12
N LEU A 308 -31.05 -4.81 -7.13
CA LEU A 308 -32.24 -4.51 -7.94
C LEU A 308 -31.99 -4.72 -9.44
N PHE A 309 -30.78 -4.41 -9.91
CA PHE A 309 -30.41 -4.66 -11.29
C PHE A 309 -30.32 -6.15 -11.63
N ASN A 310 -29.71 -6.94 -10.75
CA ASN A 310 -29.46 -8.36 -10.99
C ASN A 310 -30.71 -9.23 -10.73
N ASP A 311 -31.56 -8.84 -9.78
CA ASP A 311 -32.71 -9.62 -9.32
C ASP A 311 -34.03 -9.21 -10.05
N GLY A 312 -33.93 -8.37 -11.11
CA GLY A 312 -35.08 -7.99 -11.94
C GLY A 312 -36.01 -6.99 -11.27
N GLY A 313 -35.49 -6.00 -10.58
CA GLY A 313 -36.24 -4.92 -9.95
C GLY A 313 -37.01 -4.04 -10.94
N VAL A 314 -38.06 -3.37 -10.48
CA VAL A 314 -38.84 -2.42 -11.28
C VAL A 314 -37.98 -1.20 -11.61
N VAL A 315 -38.09 -0.68 -12.84
CA VAL A 315 -37.28 0.47 -13.34
C VAL A 315 -37.37 1.67 -12.37
N GLY A 316 -38.56 1.97 -11.81
CA GLY A 316 -38.73 3.06 -10.86
C GLY A 316 -37.91 2.88 -9.57
N ASP A 317 -37.83 1.64 -9.06
CA ASP A 317 -37.04 1.32 -7.86
C ASP A 317 -35.54 1.41 -8.14
N ILE A 318 -35.10 1.01 -9.35
CA ILE A 318 -33.72 1.11 -9.79
C ILE A 318 -33.28 2.58 -9.87
N VAL A 319 -34.11 3.45 -10.48
CA VAL A 319 -33.82 4.89 -10.58
C VAL A 319 -33.74 5.53 -9.18
N THR A 320 -34.70 5.21 -8.31
CA THR A 320 -34.68 5.73 -6.92
C THR A 320 -33.44 5.26 -6.15
N ALA A 321 -33.05 3.99 -6.30
CA ALA A 321 -31.87 3.44 -5.66
C ALA A 321 -30.58 4.07 -6.20
N GLU A 322 -30.52 4.40 -7.49
CA GLU A 322 -29.41 5.13 -8.11
C GLU A 322 -29.27 6.53 -7.52
N GLU A 323 -30.37 7.30 -7.48
CA GLU A 323 -30.38 8.65 -6.91
C GLU A 323 -29.94 8.65 -5.44
N GLU A 324 -30.45 7.72 -4.64
CA GLU A 324 -30.06 7.57 -3.23
C GLU A 324 -28.57 7.22 -3.08
N MET A 325 -28.08 6.31 -3.91
CA MET A 325 -26.67 5.90 -3.91
C MET A 325 -25.76 7.06 -4.28
N LEU A 326 -26.05 7.79 -5.35
CA LEU A 326 -25.27 8.94 -5.80
C LEU A 326 -25.34 10.11 -4.82
N ALA A 327 -26.50 10.36 -4.20
CA ALA A 327 -26.63 11.37 -3.16
C ALA A 327 -25.74 11.08 -1.94
N VAL A 328 -25.73 9.81 -1.49
CA VAL A 328 -24.83 9.37 -0.40
C VAL A 328 -23.38 9.48 -0.82
N LEU A 329 -23.01 9.04 -2.03
CA LEU A 329 -21.65 9.13 -2.55
C LEU A 329 -21.14 10.58 -2.56
N ASN A 330 -21.89 11.49 -3.16
CA ASN A 330 -21.53 12.92 -3.22
C ASN A 330 -21.37 13.55 -1.84
N ARG A 331 -22.28 13.21 -0.90
CA ARG A 331 -22.18 13.68 0.47
C ARG A 331 -20.92 13.19 1.15
N GLU A 332 -20.62 11.89 1.08
CA GLU A 332 -19.48 11.28 1.75
C GLU A 332 -18.13 11.75 1.14
N LEU A 333 -18.06 11.90 -0.18
CA LEU A 333 -16.87 12.46 -0.85
C LEU A 333 -16.61 13.90 -0.44
N ARG A 334 -17.67 14.73 -0.41
CA ARG A 334 -17.57 16.12 0.06
C ARG A 334 -17.10 16.20 1.51
N PHE A 335 -17.64 15.36 2.40
CA PHE A 335 -17.21 15.34 3.79
C PHE A 335 -15.77 14.84 3.95
N THR A 336 -15.35 13.86 3.15
CA THR A 336 -13.96 13.37 3.15
C THR A 336 -13.00 14.47 2.72
N ALA A 337 -13.30 15.18 1.63
CA ALA A 337 -12.48 16.29 1.16
C ALA A 337 -12.41 17.43 2.19
N LEU A 338 -13.53 17.82 2.79
CA LEU A 338 -13.58 18.87 3.82
C LEU A 338 -12.80 18.48 5.08
N LYS A 339 -12.90 17.23 5.54
CA LYS A 339 -12.15 16.73 6.71
C LYS A 339 -10.64 16.75 6.42
N GLN A 340 -10.22 16.32 5.23
CA GLN A 340 -8.81 16.38 4.85
C GLN A 340 -8.30 17.81 4.74
N LEU A 341 -9.07 18.70 4.12
CA LEU A 341 -8.73 20.11 4.05
C LEU A 341 -8.56 20.74 5.44
N PHE A 342 -9.52 20.48 6.34
CA PHE A 342 -9.45 20.96 7.72
C PHE A 342 -8.23 20.39 8.46
N ALA A 343 -7.97 19.10 8.30
CA ALA A 343 -6.82 18.44 8.93
C ALA A 343 -5.49 19.01 8.42
N THR A 344 -5.36 19.18 7.11
CA THR A 344 -4.17 19.79 6.50
C THR A 344 -3.99 21.24 7.00
N ALA A 345 -5.05 22.05 7.02
CA ALA A 345 -5.00 23.41 7.53
C ALA A 345 -4.62 23.47 9.03
N ALA A 346 -5.16 22.58 9.85
CA ALA A 346 -4.84 22.49 11.28
C ALA A 346 -3.36 22.10 11.49
N VAL A 347 -2.86 21.11 10.76
CA VAL A 347 -1.45 20.69 10.85
C VAL A 347 -0.52 21.84 10.40
N LEU A 348 -0.84 22.54 9.32
CA LEU A 348 -0.06 23.68 8.86
C LEU A 348 -0.09 24.87 9.84
N SER A 349 -1.23 25.08 10.52
CA SER A 349 -1.34 26.14 11.53
C SER A 349 -0.53 25.85 12.81
N LEU A 350 -0.34 24.57 13.13
CA LEU A 350 0.39 24.12 14.31
C LEU A 350 1.83 23.66 13.99
N GLU A 351 2.26 23.83 12.74
CA GLU A 351 3.52 23.33 12.20
C GLU A 351 4.73 23.63 13.08
N GLY A 352 4.96 24.92 13.41
CA GLY A 352 6.09 25.33 14.25
C GLY A 352 6.10 24.59 15.57
N THR A 353 4.95 24.60 16.29
CA THR A 353 4.85 23.91 17.59
C THR A 353 5.05 22.40 17.47
N LEU A 354 4.53 21.77 16.42
CA LEU A 354 4.62 20.31 16.22
C LEU A 354 6.03 19.86 15.84
N LEU A 355 6.69 20.59 14.93
CA LEU A 355 8.00 20.21 14.43
C LEU A 355 9.13 20.57 15.38
N ASP A 356 9.01 21.68 16.11
CA ASP A 356 9.99 22.11 17.12
C ASP A 356 10.04 21.17 18.34
N LEU A 357 8.93 20.42 18.60
CA LEU A 357 8.91 19.39 19.63
C LEU A 357 9.71 18.13 19.23
N LEU A 358 9.99 17.94 17.95
CA LEU A 358 10.73 16.79 17.46
C LEU A 358 12.24 17.11 17.42
N PRO A 359 13.12 16.30 18.02
CA PRO A 359 14.56 16.54 18.02
C PRO A 359 15.19 16.18 16.65
N LEU A 360 14.62 16.67 15.54
CA LEU A 360 15.01 16.31 14.17
C LEU A 360 15.75 17.44 13.44
N GLY A 361 15.96 18.61 14.11
CA GLY A 361 16.76 19.70 13.58
C GLY A 361 16.16 20.40 12.35
N PHE A 362 14.86 20.67 12.37
CA PHE A 362 14.17 21.37 11.28
C PHE A 362 14.77 22.74 11.00
N ASN A 363 14.95 23.05 9.71
CA ASN A 363 15.36 24.34 9.20
C ASN A 363 14.28 24.93 8.27
N ASP A 364 14.42 26.19 7.84
CA ASP A 364 13.43 26.88 7.01
C ASP A 364 13.09 26.14 5.71
N LEU A 365 14.08 25.48 5.10
CA LEU A 365 13.88 24.68 3.88
C LEU A 365 13.01 23.43 4.16
N MET A 366 13.28 22.74 5.27
CA MET A 366 12.48 21.59 5.70
C MET A 366 11.04 21.98 6.03
N HIS A 367 10.83 23.13 6.65
CA HIS A 367 9.49 23.71 6.87
C HIS A 367 8.78 23.98 5.54
N GLY A 368 9.49 24.55 4.55
CA GLY A 368 8.96 24.76 3.21
C GLY A 368 8.51 23.45 2.54
N TYR A 369 9.34 22.42 2.59
CA TYR A 369 9.00 21.10 2.08
C TYR A 369 7.80 20.49 2.81
N PHE A 370 7.79 20.57 4.14
CA PHE A 370 6.69 20.04 4.93
C PHE A 370 5.35 20.67 4.54
N ARG A 371 5.28 22.02 4.41
CA ARG A 371 4.07 22.73 3.99
C ARG A 371 3.57 22.26 2.63
N THR A 372 4.48 22.26 1.65
CA THR A 372 4.15 21.87 0.27
C THR A 372 3.69 20.42 0.20
N LEU A 373 4.39 19.51 0.88
CA LEU A 373 4.08 18.08 0.90
C LEU A 373 2.81 17.76 1.68
N CYS A 374 2.49 18.46 2.77
CA CYS A 374 1.20 18.30 3.47
C CYS A 374 0.00 18.57 2.55
N VAL A 375 0.07 19.63 1.73
CA VAL A 375 -0.98 19.91 0.74
C VAL A 375 -0.99 18.85 -0.35
N GLY A 376 0.18 18.44 -0.85
CA GLY A 376 0.32 17.40 -1.85
C GLY A 376 -0.25 16.06 -1.39
N TYR A 377 0.11 15.59 -0.20
CA TYR A 377 -0.44 14.37 0.37
C TYR A 377 -1.94 14.47 0.68
N GLY A 378 -2.43 15.64 1.08
CA GLY A 378 -3.86 15.88 1.25
C GLY A 378 -4.64 15.69 -0.06
N LEU A 379 -4.15 16.26 -1.16
CA LEU A 379 -4.74 16.08 -2.50
C LEU A 379 -4.63 14.63 -2.98
N TYR A 380 -3.48 14.00 -2.78
CA TYR A 380 -3.29 12.57 -3.06
C TYR A 380 -4.31 11.72 -2.32
N ALA A 381 -4.52 11.93 -1.03
CA ALA A 381 -5.43 11.14 -0.22
C ALA A 381 -6.88 11.20 -0.72
N VAL A 382 -7.35 12.41 -1.09
CA VAL A 382 -8.69 12.57 -1.68
C VAL A 382 -8.73 11.97 -3.08
N GLY A 383 -7.71 12.18 -3.91
CA GLY A 383 -7.59 11.58 -5.25
C GLY A 383 -7.61 10.04 -5.20
N ASN A 384 -6.89 9.45 -4.26
CA ASN A 384 -6.88 8.01 -4.04
C ASN A 384 -8.26 7.48 -3.57
N THR A 385 -9.00 8.27 -2.79
CA THR A 385 -10.40 7.96 -2.45
C THR A 385 -11.28 7.88 -3.70
N LEU A 386 -11.15 8.87 -4.61
CA LEU A 386 -11.87 8.86 -5.89
C LEU A 386 -11.47 7.66 -6.77
N LEU A 387 -10.18 7.34 -6.81
CA LEU A 387 -9.67 6.16 -7.52
C LEU A 387 -10.31 4.88 -7.00
N MET A 388 -10.39 4.70 -5.68
CA MET A 388 -11.04 3.53 -5.07
C MET A 388 -12.52 3.45 -5.42
N ILE A 389 -13.23 4.57 -5.50
CA ILE A 389 -14.63 4.60 -5.95
C ILE A 389 -14.76 4.21 -7.43
N LEU A 390 -13.85 4.66 -8.30
CA LEU A 390 -13.81 4.20 -9.70
C LEU A 390 -13.63 2.67 -9.78
N LEU A 391 -12.80 2.09 -8.90
CA LEU A 391 -12.63 0.63 -8.80
C LEU A 391 -13.90 -0.07 -8.28
N TYR A 392 -14.65 0.52 -7.36
CA TYR A 392 -15.97 0.00 -6.95
C TYR A 392 -16.94 -0.06 -8.14
N PHE A 393 -16.96 0.96 -9.00
CA PHE A 393 -17.75 0.98 -10.22
C PHE A 393 -17.13 0.18 -11.38
N THR A 394 -16.05 -0.56 -11.15
CA THR A 394 -15.36 -1.37 -12.15
C THR A 394 -14.82 -0.57 -13.36
N ASP A 395 -14.60 0.75 -13.20
CA ASP A 395 -13.97 1.57 -14.23
C ASP A 395 -12.45 1.47 -14.22
N TYR A 396 -11.94 0.28 -14.52
CA TYR A 396 -10.50 -0.01 -14.49
C TYR A 396 -9.70 0.85 -15.47
N ARG A 397 -10.29 1.23 -16.64
CA ARG A 397 -9.61 2.10 -17.61
C ARG A 397 -9.49 3.53 -17.08
N GLY A 398 -10.53 4.03 -16.41
CA GLY A 398 -10.47 5.35 -15.77
C GLY A 398 -9.47 5.36 -14.61
N ALA A 399 -9.46 4.31 -13.80
CA ALA A 399 -8.54 4.16 -12.68
C ALA A 399 -7.07 4.14 -13.13
N VAL A 400 -6.71 3.31 -14.14
CA VAL A 400 -5.33 3.26 -14.66
C VAL A 400 -4.92 4.56 -15.32
N ALA A 401 -5.81 5.26 -16.00
CA ALA A 401 -5.51 6.56 -16.61
C ALA A 401 -5.17 7.61 -15.54
N ALA A 402 -5.97 7.69 -14.47
CA ALA A 402 -5.70 8.60 -13.36
C ALA A 402 -4.37 8.27 -12.65
N ALA A 403 -4.12 6.98 -12.37
CA ALA A 403 -2.87 6.53 -11.74
C ALA A 403 -1.65 6.78 -12.64
N ALA A 404 -1.75 6.56 -13.96
CA ALA A 404 -0.67 6.82 -14.91
C ALA A 404 -0.35 8.32 -15.02
N VAL A 405 -1.37 9.19 -15.03
CA VAL A 405 -1.18 10.65 -14.98
C VAL A 405 -0.47 11.02 -13.68
N PHE A 406 -0.85 10.42 -12.55
CA PHE A 406 -0.18 10.66 -11.27
C PHE A 406 1.31 10.27 -11.32
N ALA A 407 1.63 9.06 -11.74
CA ALA A 407 3.01 8.60 -11.84
C ALA A 407 3.85 9.49 -12.77
N ALA A 408 3.34 9.79 -13.96
CA ALA A 408 4.05 10.59 -14.96
C ALA A 408 4.22 12.05 -14.50
N SER A 409 3.18 12.67 -13.92
CA SER A 409 3.24 14.07 -13.50
C SER A 409 4.03 14.23 -12.21
N ALA A 410 3.82 13.40 -11.18
CA ALA A 410 4.59 13.48 -9.94
C ALA A 410 6.08 13.24 -10.19
N GLY A 411 6.44 12.23 -10.97
CA GLY A 411 7.83 11.97 -11.34
C GLY A 411 8.41 13.04 -12.27
N GLY A 412 7.72 13.31 -13.40
CA GLY A 412 8.21 14.24 -14.42
C GLY A 412 8.35 15.68 -13.92
N LEU A 413 7.36 16.18 -13.16
CA LEU A 413 7.41 17.54 -12.61
C LEU A 413 8.42 17.68 -11.47
N THR A 414 8.62 16.59 -10.67
CA THR A 414 9.70 16.60 -9.67
C THR A 414 11.06 16.62 -10.37
N ALA A 415 11.27 15.81 -11.40
CA ALA A 415 12.51 15.85 -12.18
C ALA A 415 12.73 17.25 -12.82
N LEU A 416 11.68 17.86 -13.34
CA LEU A 416 11.75 19.22 -13.87
C LEU A 416 12.08 20.24 -12.78
N SER A 417 11.54 20.11 -11.57
CA SER A 417 11.81 21.02 -10.45
C SER A 417 13.29 21.02 -10.03
N MET A 418 14.05 19.95 -10.31
CA MET A 418 15.48 19.89 -10.03
C MET A 418 16.32 20.89 -10.85
N ALA A 419 15.75 21.45 -11.93
CA ALA A 419 16.37 22.54 -12.69
C ALA A 419 16.21 23.93 -12.05
N PHE A 420 15.42 24.03 -10.98
CA PHE A 420 15.13 25.27 -10.27
C PHE A 420 15.79 25.29 -8.88
N ASP A 421 15.54 26.35 -8.12
CA ASP A 421 16.00 26.46 -6.74
C ASP A 421 15.47 25.31 -5.86
N PRO A 422 16.28 24.74 -4.94
CA PRO A 422 15.86 23.69 -4.01
C PRO A 422 14.54 23.97 -3.28
N ALA A 423 14.19 25.22 -3.04
CA ALA A 423 12.91 25.58 -2.41
C ALA A 423 11.67 25.08 -3.19
N PHE A 424 11.79 24.76 -4.48
CA PHE A 424 10.68 24.34 -5.32
C PHE A 424 10.51 22.81 -5.45
N TYR A 425 11.37 21.97 -4.88
CA TYR A 425 11.37 20.51 -5.14
C TYR A 425 10.09 19.80 -4.71
N GLY A 426 9.41 20.25 -3.67
CA GLY A 426 8.12 19.68 -3.24
C GLY A 426 6.94 19.96 -4.19
N PHE A 427 7.05 20.98 -5.04
CA PHE A 427 5.95 21.39 -5.94
C PHE A 427 5.67 20.37 -7.04
N GLY A 428 6.67 19.62 -7.50
CA GLY A 428 6.47 18.57 -8.50
C GLY A 428 5.47 17.51 -8.03
N PHE A 429 5.62 17.03 -6.81
CA PHE A 429 4.67 16.11 -6.20
C PHE A 429 3.30 16.76 -5.96
N LEU A 430 3.26 17.98 -5.44
CA LEU A 430 2.01 18.71 -5.19
C LEU A 430 1.17 18.85 -6.48
N ILE A 431 1.77 19.31 -7.57
CA ILE A 431 1.06 19.49 -8.84
C ILE A 431 0.66 18.11 -9.41
N GLY A 432 1.53 17.11 -9.29
CA GLY A 432 1.22 15.73 -9.69
C GLY A 432 0.00 15.18 -8.95
N ALA A 433 -0.07 15.37 -7.62
CA ALA A 433 -1.21 14.98 -6.80
C ALA A 433 -2.50 15.77 -7.15
N ALA A 434 -2.37 17.05 -7.48
CA ALA A 434 -3.49 17.88 -7.94
C ALA A 434 -4.05 17.36 -9.29
N LEU A 435 -3.17 17.06 -10.24
CA LEU A 435 -3.59 16.45 -11.53
C LEU A 435 -4.24 15.10 -11.34
N PHE A 436 -3.70 14.26 -10.48
CA PHE A 436 -4.32 12.99 -10.10
C PHE A 436 -5.74 13.17 -9.57
N TYR A 437 -5.91 14.05 -8.59
CA TYR A 437 -7.21 14.38 -8.01
C TYR A 437 -8.19 14.86 -9.09
N LEU A 438 -7.79 15.81 -9.94
CA LEU A 438 -8.64 16.35 -11.01
C LEU A 438 -9.04 15.29 -12.02
N VAL A 439 -8.10 14.48 -12.51
CA VAL A 439 -8.40 13.42 -13.48
C VAL A 439 -9.34 12.37 -12.88
N ALA A 440 -9.10 11.96 -11.64
CA ALA A 440 -9.98 11.02 -10.94
C ALA A 440 -11.39 11.61 -10.74
N LEU A 441 -11.49 12.90 -10.38
CA LEU A 441 -12.76 13.60 -10.18
C LEU A 441 -13.55 13.70 -11.48
N PHE A 442 -12.95 14.24 -12.55
CA PHE A 442 -13.62 14.34 -13.86
C PHE A 442 -14.03 12.98 -14.41
N ARG A 443 -13.20 11.96 -14.19
CA ARG A 443 -13.54 10.61 -14.63
C ARG A 443 -14.70 10.03 -13.85
N LEU A 444 -14.75 10.24 -12.53
CA LEU A 444 -15.86 9.78 -11.70
C LEU A 444 -17.16 10.49 -12.07
N ASP A 445 -17.13 11.80 -12.23
CA ASP A 445 -18.29 12.59 -12.64
C ASP A 445 -18.83 12.13 -14.01
N ALA A 446 -17.97 12.02 -15.02
CA ALA A 446 -18.33 11.50 -16.34
C ALA A 446 -18.80 10.04 -16.32
N PHE A 447 -18.40 9.24 -15.33
CA PHE A 447 -18.87 7.87 -15.19
C PHE A 447 -20.25 7.82 -14.56
N THR A 448 -20.47 8.54 -13.46
CA THR A 448 -21.72 8.54 -12.71
C THR A 448 -22.86 9.25 -13.42
N SER A 449 -22.57 10.24 -14.29
CA SER A 449 -23.59 10.90 -15.10
C SER A 449 -24.30 9.98 -16.14
N ASN A 450 -23.70 8.83 -16.49
CA ASN A 450 -24.26 7.86 -17.42
C ASN A 450 -24.21 6.43 -16.86
N LEU A 451 -24.44 6.28 -15.57
CA LEU A 451 -24.26 5.03 -14.83
C LEU A 451 -25.07 3.86 -15.41
N PRO A 452 -26.40 3.97 -15.66
CA PRO A 452 -27.18 2.86 -16.18
C PRO A 452 -26.67 2.34 -17.54
N TYR A 453 -26.33 3.25 -18.46
CA TYR A 453 -25.77 2.88 -19.76
C TYR A 453 -24.44 2.14 -19.63
N ARG A 454 -23.57 2.58 -18.69
CA ARG A 454 -22.26 1.97 -18.49
C ARG A 454 -22.33 0.63 -17.78
N VAL A 455 -23.29 0.46 -16.87
CA VAL A 455 -23.52 -0.81 -16.18
C VAL A 455 -24.09 -1.84 -17.15
N LEU A 456 -25.14 -1.49 -17.92
CA LEU A 456 -25.75 -2.39 -18.89
C LEU A 456 -24.86 -2.69 -20.08
N GLY A 457 -24.21 -1.66 -20.64
CA GLY A 457 -23.39 -1.79 -21.87
C GLY A 457 -22.07 -2.55 -21.67
N ARG A 458 -21.67 -2.82 -20.43
CA ARG A 458 -20.41 -3.54 -20.11
C ARG A 458 -20.62 -4.97 -19.62
N GLN A 459 -21.85 -5.42 -19.44
CA GLN A 459 -22.11 -6.82 -19.13
C GLN A 459 -21.74 -7.67 -20.34
N PRO A 460 -20.72 -8.56 -20.25
CA PRO A 460 -20.35 -9.41 -21.36
C PRO A 460 -21.49 -10.42 -21.60
N ILE A 461 -22.00 -10.46 -22.84
CA ILE A 461 -23.03 -11.44 -23.26
C ILE A 461 -22.42 -12.86 -23.24
N VAL A 462 -21.12 -12.96 -23.43
CA VAL A 462 -20.34 -14.22 -23.34
C VAL A 462 -19.07 -13.95 -22.55
N ALA A 463 -18.77 -14.81 -21.58
CA ALA A 463 -17.51 -14.75 -20.84
C ALA A 463 -16.36 -15.11 -21.79
N GLU A 464 -15.65 -14.13 -22.33
CA GLU A 464 -14.41 -14.36 -23.08
C GLU A 464 -13.31 -14.82 -22.14
N SER A 465 -12.86 -16.05 -22.30
CA SER A 465 -11.62 -16.53 -21.67
C SER A 465 -10.42 -15.91 -22.40
N ARG A 466 -9.94 -14.76 -21.93
CA ARG A 466 -8.70 -14.16 -22.46
C ARG A 466 -7.50 -14.96 -21.99
N SER A 467 -6.85 -15.68 -22.91
CA SER A 467 -5.56 -16.33 -22.67
C SER A 467 -4.43 -15.35 -23.03
N GLY A 468 -3.93 -14.63 -22.04
CA GLY A 468 -2.77 -13.74 -22.20
C GLY A 468 -1.45 -14.44 -21.89
N TRP A 469 -0.39 -13.66 -21.76
CA TRP A 469 0.95 -14.14 -21.49
C TRP A 469 1.08 -14.79 -20.09
N PHE A 470 0.48 -14.19 -19.06
CA PHE A 470 0.48 -14.72 -17.71
C PHE A 470 -0.28 -16.04 -17.60
N THR A 471 -1.41 -16.17 -18.31
CA THR A 471 -2.17 -17.43 -18.38
C THR A 471 -1.33 -18.54 -19.01
N ARG A 472 -0.60 -18.25 -20.10
CA ARG A 472 0.31 -19.22 -20.76
C ARG A 472 1.46 -19.62 -19.84
N LEU A 473 2.02 -18.67 -19.13
CA LEU A 473 3.05 -18.93 -18.10
C LEU A 473 2.52 -19.86 -17.02
N GLY A 474 1.30 -19.60 -16.50
CA GLY A 474 0.66 -20.47 -15.52
C GLY A 474 0.49 -21.89 -16.00
N LEU A 475 -0.06 -22.07 -17.19
CA LEU A 475 -0.23 -23.39 -17.81
C LEU A 475 1.10 -24.13 -18.05
N PHE A 476 2.15 -23.41 -18.43
CA PHE A 476 3.49 -23.98 -18.58
C PHE A 476 4.05 -24.49 -17.27
N LEU A 477 3.90 -23.71 -16.19
CA LEU A 477 4.36 -24.09 -14.85
C LEU A 477 3.54 -25.24 -14.25
N GLU A 478 2.25 -25.34 -14.59
CA GLU A 478 1.40 -26.47 -14.20
C GLU A 478 1.81 -27.77 -14.90
N HIS A 479 2.10 -27.70 -16.18
CA HIS A 479 2.49 -28.89 -16.97
C HIS A 479 3.81 -29.48 -16.49
N HIS A 480 4.79 -28.65 -16.15
CA HIS A 480 6.07 -29.10 -15.58
C HIS A 480 5.90 -29.81 -14.23
N LYS A 481 4.98 -29.35 -13.38
CA LYS A 481 4.69 -29.95 -12.08
C LYS A 481 3.97 -31.30 -12.22
N GLY A 482 3.18 -31.47 -13.29
CA GLY A 482 2.52 -32.73 -13.63
C GLY A 482 3.51 -33.82 -14.03
N THR A 483 4.47 -33.51 -14.89
CA THR A 483 5.52 -34.42 -15.35
C THR A 483 6.44 -34.85 -14.20
N GLU A 484 6.88 -33.93 -13.32
CA GLU A 484 7.69 -34.30 -12.15
C GLU A 484 6.96 -35.21 -11.15
N ARG A 485 5.62 -35.06 -11.03
CA ARG A 485 4.81 -35.96 -10.18
C ARG A 485 4.64 -37.37 -10.77
N GLU A 486 4.55 -37.46 -12.10
CA GLU A 486 4.48 -38.75 -12.80
C GLU A 486 5.83 -39.48 -12.79
N GLU A 487 6.94 -38.80 -12.97
CA GLU A 487 8.30 -39.36 -12.85
C GLU A 487 8.56 -39.89 -11.44
N LYS A 488 8.24 -39.14 -10.39
CA LYS A 488 8.40 -39.62 -8.99
C LYS A 488 7.46 -40.74 -8.61
N LYS A 489 6.32 -40.91 -9.30
CA LYS A 489 5.41 -42.06 -9.10
C LYS A 489 5.92 -43.33 -9.81
N ASN A 490 6.70 -43.14 -10.87
CA ASN A 490 7.28 -44.25 -11.63
C ASN A 490 8.62 -44.74 -11.03
N GLU A 491 9.27 -43.95 -10.15
CA GLU A 491 10.51 -44.27 -9.45
C GLU A 491 10.27 -44.88 -8.03
N SER A 492 9.02 -44.86 -7.52
CA SER A 492 8.62 -45.45 -6.24
C SER A 492 7.89 -46.78 -6.44
#